data_11ec8cea551dac179e1dfd84a554f3dc
#
_entry.id   11ec8cea551dac179e1dfd84a554f3dc
#
_cell.length_a   1.000
_cell.length_b   1.000
_cell.length_c   1.000
_cell.angle_alpha   90.00
_cell.angle_beta   90.00
_cell.angle_gamma   90.00
#
_symmetry.space_group_name_H-M   'P 1'
#
loop_
_entity.id
_entity.type
_entity.pdbx_description
1 polymer ?
#
loop_
_entity_poly.entity_id
_entity_poly.type
_entity_poly.pdbx_seq_one_letter_code
_entity_poly.pdbx_strand_id
1 'polypeptide(L)'
;MRITFLYILLFLSTYAFAQTEKTFRITSSYTSFPDSVRAKGHTYDKVFYSSDEHYNDSSVFIVVPPQLKTKKAVDLVFWFHGWRNTIDSSANYFELVKQFMASGRNAVLVMPETAKNSPDSYGGKLEKKDIFKNLVGDVIDKLKKEKLIGKKADAGNIVLAGHSGAFRVMAHILQNGGMEVKQVLLFDGLYSQVDKYTAWIQADDTHRFLHIYTNRGGGTDEVSVQMMKGLGEKNISFINPKEKELNAGMLKTNRVIFVHSLKEHNDVINRPDHNFRLYLESSVLSHVL
;
A
#
# COMPACT_ATOMS: atom_id res chain seq x y z
N MET A 1 41.33 3.45 -62.76
CA MET A 1 41.63 3.25 -61.33
C MET A 1 40.41 3.73 -60.54
N ARG A 2 39.53 2.79 -60.09
CA ARG A 2 38.33 3.12 -59.31
C ARG A 2 38.64 2.92 -57.83
N ILE A 3 38.59 3.99 -57.07
CA ILE A 3 38.78 3.97 -55.61
C ILE A 3 37.42 3.73 -54.98
N THR A 4 37.22 2.56 -54.35
CA THR A 4 36.02 2.20 -53.60
C THR A 4 36.18 2.65 -52.15
N PHE A 5 35.39 3.64 -51.70
CA PHE A 5 35.33 4.07 -50.30
C PHE A 5 34.48 3.09 -49.51
N LEU A 6 35.08 2.40 -48.57
CA LEU A 6 34.41 1.52 -47.61
C LEU A 6 33.98 2.35 -46.41
N TYR A 7 32.67 2.61 -46.25
CA TYR A 7 32.13 3.24 -45.05
C TYR A 7 31.93 2.18 -43.95
N ILE A 8 32.78 2.27 -42.92
CA ILE A 8 32.64 1.49 -41.71
C ILE A 8 31.62 2.23 -40.81
N LEU A 9 30.39 1.72 -40.72
CA LEU A 9 29.40 2.16 -39.73
C LEU A 9 29.78 1.55 -38.38
N LEU A 10 30.32 2.35 -37.46
CA LEU A 10 30.48 2.01 -36.06
C LEU A 10 29.09 2.09 -35.36
N PHE A 11 28.48 0.96 -35.09
CA PHE A 11 27.35 0.88 -34.17
C PHE A 11 27.88 1.02 -32.74
N LEU A 12 27.79 2.22 -32.19
CA LEU A 12 27.90 2.45 -30.74
C LEU A 12 26.64 1.97 -30.06
N SER A 13 26.61 0.72 -29.60
CA SER A 13 25.60 0.22 -28.69
C SER A 13 25.78 0.90 -27.34
N THR A 14 25.00 1.95 -27.08
CA THR A 14 24.87 2.53 -25.75
C THR A 14 24.15 1.53 -24.86
N TYR A 15 24.87 0.80 -24.03
CA TYR A 15 24.28 0.07 -22.92
C TYR A 15 23.70 1.10 -21.94
N ALA A 16 22.39 1.37 -22.06
CA ALA A 16 21.66 2.06 -21.03
C ALA A 16 21.61 1.14 -19.81
N PHE A 17 22.45 1.37 -18.82
CA PHE A 17 22.28 0.75 -17.52
C PHE A 17 20.93 1.23 -16.97
N ALA A 18 19.94 0.34 -16.94
CA ALA A 18 18.68 0.62 -16.26
C ALA A 18 19.04 0.89 -14.80
N GLN A 19 18.82 2.13 -14.34
CA GLN A 19 18.97 2.44 -12.92
C GLN A 19 17.95 1.59 -12.14
N THR A 20 18.45 0.80 -11.18
CA THR A 20 17.61 0.01 -10.29
C THR A 20 17.07 0.89 -9.16
N GLU A 21 15.96 0.45 -8.57
CA GLU A 21 15.43 1.07 -7.36
C GLU A 21 16.45 1.06 -6.23
N LYS A 22 16.33 2.04 -5.33
CA LYS A 22 17.07 2.04 -4.05
C LYS A 22 16.19 1.51 -2.95
N THR A 23 16.71 0.60 -2.16
CA THR A 23 16.00 0.03 -1.03
C THR A 23 16.70 0.33 0.28
N PHE A 24 15.92 0.53 1.34
CA PHE A 24 16.42 0.76 2.69
C PHE A 24 15.60 -0.04 3.67
N ARG A 25 16.23 -0.50 4.75
CA ARG A 25 15.53 -1.00 5.93
C ARG A 25 15.97 -0.15 7.11
N ILE A 26 14.99 0.46 7.79
CA ILE A 26 15.20 1.24 9.00
C ILE A 26 14.43 0.60 10.16
N THR A 27 14.75 0.98 11.38
CA THR A 27 13.91 0.75 12.55
C THR A 27 13.23 2.05 12.93
N SER A 28 11.97 1.97 13.40
CA SER A 28 11.24 3.13 13.90
C SER A 28 10.49 2.75 15.17
N SER A 29 10.53 3.60 16.18
CA SER A 29 9.73 3.44 17.39
C SER A 29 8.23 3.64 17.16
N TYR A 30 7.84 4.08 15.96
CA TYR A 30 6.48 4.41 15.56
C TYR A 30 5.82 3.37 14.65
N THR A 31 6.40 2.17 14.49
CA THR A 31 5.74 1.01 13.88
C THR A 31 4.69 0.41 14.82
N SER A 32 4.00 -0.64 14.36
CA SER A 32 3.00 -1.35 15.18
C SER A 32 3.57 -1.83 16.51
N PHE A 33 4.74 -2.44 16.49
CA PHE A 33 5.35 -3.13 17.64
C PHE A 33 6.78 -2.62 17.93
N PRO A 34 7.29 -2.87 19.15
CA PRO A 34 6.61 -3.46 20.31
C PRO A 34 5.49 -2.57 20.88
N ASP A 35 4.44 -3.21 21.41
CA ASP A 35 3.31 -2.54 22.06
C ASP A 35 2.92 -3.28 23.35
N SER A 36 2.48 -2.55 24.38
CA SER A 36 2.17 -3.09 25.70
C SER A 36 1.08 -4.17 25.69
N VAL A 37 0.10 -4.08 24.77
CA VAL A 37 -1.01 -5.05 24.64
C VAL A 37 -0.50 -6.42 24.20
N ARG A 38 0.63 -6.47 23.52
CA ARG A 38 1.27 -7.72 23.05
C ARG A 38 2.58 -8.04 23.76
N ALA A 39 2.91 -7.32 24.84
CA ALA A 39 4.15 -7.55 25.59
C ALA A 39 4.27 -8.97 26.18
N LYS A 40 3.15 -9.66 26.39
CA LYS A 40 3.09 -11.05 26.84
C LYS A 40 2.75 -12.03 25.72
N GLY A 41 2.82 -11.61 24.46
CA GLY A 41 2.36 -12.40 23.31
C GLY A 41 0.84 -12.41 23.14
N HIS A 42 0.35 -13.32 22.32
CA HIS A 42 -1.06 -13.49 22.00
C HIS A 42 -1.40 -14.97 21.78
N THR A 43 -2.58 -15.38 22.18
CA THR A 43 -3.09 -16.74 21.91
C THR A 43 -4.23 -16.63 20.91
N TYR A 44 -4.13 -17.36 19.81
CA TYR A 44 -5.18 -17.51 18.81
C TYR A 44 -5.38 -18.99 18.50
N ASP A 45 -6.61 -19.46 18.53
CA ASP A 45 -6.98 -20.86 18.27
C ASP A 45 -6.08 -21.87 19.01
N LYS A 46 -5.88 -21.65 20.32
CA LYS A 46 -5.04 -22.47 21.24
C LYS A 46 -3.54 -22.45 20.94
N VAL A 47 -3.08 -21.69 19.93
CA VAL A 47 -1.65 -21.52 19.63
C VAL A 47 -1.16 -20.21 20.23
N PHE A 48 -0.04 -20.28 20.95
CA PHE A 48 0.60 -19.11 21.55
C PHE A 48 1.63 -18.50 20.59
N TYR A 49 1.53 -17.21 20.37
CA TYR A 49 2.43 -16.37 19.59
C TYR A 49 3.20 -15.47 20.54
N SER A 50 4.50 -15.73 20.70
CA SER A 50 5.34 -15.01 21.66
C SER A 50 5.57 -13.55 21.25
N SER A 51 5.81 -12.68 22.24
CA SER A 51 6.16 -11.29 21.99
C SER A 51 7.44 -11.15 21.17
N ASP A 52 8.48 -11.88 21.53
CA ASP A 52 9.81 -11.74 20.94
C ASP A 52 9.84 -12.12 19.46
N GLU A 53 9.08 -13.14 19.07
CA GLU A 53 9.06 -13.63 17.69
C GLU A 53 8.08 -12.84 16.79
N HIS A 54 6.92 -12.45 17.35
CA HIS A 54 5.80 -11.97 16.55
C HIS A 54 5.47 -10.49 16.73
N TYR A 55 5.89 -9.87 17.86
CA TYR A 55 5.45 -8.53 18.26
C TYR A 55 6.60 -7.61 18.72
N ASN A 56 7.81 -7.84 18.23
CA ASN A 56 9.00 -7.05 18.61
C ASN A 56 9.77 -6.49 17.40
N ASP A 57 9.27 -6.70 16.18
CA ASP A 57 9.92 -6.18 14.98
C ASP A 57 9.42 -4.75 14.69
N SER A 58 10.35 -3.78 14.67
CA SER A 58 10.08 -2.38 14.38
C SER A 58 10.65 -1.93 13.03
N SER A 59 10.90 -2.87 12.14
CA SER A 59 11.50 -2.58 10.83
C SER A 59 10.49 -1.92 9.88
N VAL A 60 11.05 -1.11 8.99
CA VAL A 60 10.33 -0.46 7.88
C VAL A 60 11.17 -0.65 6.62
N PHE A 61 10.60 -1.27 5.60
CA PHE A 61 11.23 -1.42 4.30
C PHE A 61 10.77 -0.29 3.38
N ILE A 62 11.72 0.39 2.75
CA ILE A 62 11.50 1.57 1.91
C ILE A 62 12.05 1.31 0.53
N VAL A 63 11.25 1.51 -0.51
CA VAL A 63 11.63 1.36 -1.92
C VAL A 63 11.47 2.70 -2.63
N VAL A 64 12.56 3.18 -3.22
CA VAL A 64 12.62 4.46 -3.93
C VAL A 64 12.88 4.21 -5.40
N PRO A 65 11.97 4.60 -6.30
CA PRO A 65 12.20 4.44 -7.73
C PRO A 65 13.39 5.30 -8.19
N PRO A 66 14.17 4.84 -9.18
CA PRO A 66 15.39 5.53 -9.62
C PRO A 66 15.12 6.92 -10.19
N GLN A 67 13.91 7.14 -10.67
CA GLN A 67 13.51 8.38 -11.35
C GLN A 67 12.63 9.27 -10.45
N LEU A 68 12.69 9.08 -9.12
CA LEU A 68 11.90 9.87 -8.18
C LEU A 68 12.16 11.38 -8.38
N LYS A 69 11.11 12.11 -8.73
CA LYS A 69 11.15 13.57 -8.92
C LYS A 69 10.40 14.23 -7.78
N THR A 70 11.12 14.94 -6.92
CA THR A 70 10.52 15.67 -5.81
C THR A 70 10.94 17.13 -5.86
N LYS A 71 9.97 18.06 -5.77
CA LYS A 71 10.23 19.50 -5.66
C LYS A 71 10.08 19.97 -4.21
N LYS A 72 8.88 19.87 -3.67
CA LYS A 72 8.53 20.33 -2.32
C LYS A 72 7.93 19.24 -1.45
N ALA A 73 7.36 18.21 -2.07
CA ALA A 73 6.70 17.11 -1.39
C ALA A 73 7.01 15.78 -2.09
N VAL A 74 7.00 14.68 -1.34
CA VAL A 74 7.15 13.32 -1.84
C VAL A 74 5.90 12.52 -1.49
N ASP A 75 5.28 11.91 -2.50
CA ASP A 75 4.14 11.04 -2.32
C ASP A 75 4.58 9.69 -1.76
N LEU A 76 3.76 9.10 -0.88
CA LEU A 76 4.06 7.87 -0.18
C LEU A 76 2.95 6.84 -0.39
N VAL A 77 3.33 5.59 -0.63
CA VAL A 77 2.44 4.43 -0.63
C VAL A 77 2.84 3.56 0.56
N PHE A 78 1.96 3.43 1.55
CA PHE A 78 2.17 2.50 2.65
C PHE A 78 1.47 1.20 2.33
N TRP A 79 2.21 0.08 2.44
CA TRP A 79 1.65 -1.26 2.33
C TRP A 79 1.68 -1.97 3.68
N PHE A 80 0.53 -2.51 4.09
CA PHE A 80 0.37 -3.33 5.29
C PHE A 80 0.03 -4.78 4.88
N HIS A 81 0.76 -5.74 5.43
CA HIS A 81 0.52 -7.14 5.15
C HIS A 81 -0.62 -7.72 6.02
N GLY A 82 -1.18 -8.84 5.58
CA GLY A 82 -2.18 -9.60 6.30
C GLY A 82 -1.57 -10.60 7.30
N TRP A 83 -2.44 -11.46 7.83
CA TRP A 83 -2.07 -12.50 8.78
C TRP A 83 -0.98 -13.42 8.25
N ARG A 84 -0.15 -13.93 9.18
CA ARG A 84 0.88 -14.96 8.90
C ARG A 84 1.89 -14.53 7.85
N ASN A 85 2.05 -13.24 7.64
CA ASN A 85 3.04 -12.66 6.75
C ASN A 85 4.10 -11.88 7.52
N THR A 86 5.12 -11.48 6.78
CA THR A 86 6.12 -10.49 7.12
C THR A 86 6.22 -9.48 5.98
N ILE A 87 6.96 -8.39 6.15
CA ILE A 87 7.31 -7.51 5.03
C ILE A 87 7.86 -8.33 3.85
N ASP A 88 8.86 -9.20 4.11
CA ASP A 88 9.58 -9.91 3.05
C ASP A 88 8.70 -10.96 2.37
N SER A 89 7.95 -11.76 3.14
CA SER A 89 7.03 -12.75 2.55
C SER A 89 5.95 -12.10 1.70
N SER A 90 5.38 -11.01 2.17
CA SER A 90 4.35 -10.25 1.45
C SER A 90 4.93 -9.59 0.18
N ALA A 91 6.09 -8.93 0.29
CA ALA A 91 6.75 -8.28 -0.84
C ALA A 91 7.07 -9.27 -1.96
N ASN A 92 7.58 -10.46 -1.60
CA ASN A 92 7.97 -11.49 -2.56
C ASN A 92 6.76 -12.22 -3.14
N TYR A 93 5.84 -12.69 -2.31
CA TYR A 93 4.69 -13.47 -2.76
C TYR A 93 3.77 -12.67 -3.70
N PHE A 94 3.51 -11.41 -3.36
CA PHE A 94 2.67 -10.51 -4.16
C PHE A 94 3.45 -9.71 -5.20
N GLU A 95 4.76 -9.90 -5.34
CA GLU A 95 5.62 -9.13 -6.25
C GLU A 95 5.46 -7.60 -6.09
N LEU A 96 5.29 -7.13 -4.84
CA LEU A 96 4.87 -5.75 -4.57
C LEU A 96 5.83 -4.70 -5.13
N VAL A 97 7.14 -4.91 -4.97
CA VAL A 97 8.17 -4.00 -5.51
C VAL A 97 8.08 -3.94 -7.03
N LYS A 98 7.99 -5.10 -7.69
CA LYS A 98 7.87 -5.20 -9.15
C LYS A 98 6.60 -4.49 -9.65
N GLN A 99 5.46 -4.73 -9.00
CA GLN A 99 4.18 -4.09 -9.35
C GLN A 99 4.23 -2.57 -9.12
N PHE A 100 4.80 -2.13 -7.99
CA PHE A 100 4.98 -0.71 -7.69
C PHE A 100 5.87 -0.03 -8.74
N MET A 101 7.03 -0.59 -9.05
CA MET A 101 7.92 -0.06 -10.07
C MET A 101 7.26 0.01 -11.45
N ALA A 102 6.55 -1.06 -11.84
CA ALA A 102 5.84 -1.13 -13.12
C ALA A 102 4.66 -0.15 -13.21
N SER A 103 4.12 0.35 -12.09
CA SER A 103 3.05 1.35 -12.08
C SER A 103 3.51 2.73 -12.57
N GLY A 104 4.81 2.99 -12.61
CA GLY A 104 5.38 4.27 -13.02
C GLY A 104 4.97 5.46 -12.15
N ARG A 105 4.60 5.22 -10.88
CA ARG A 105 4.21 6.30 -9.98
C ARG A 105 5.41 7.00 -9.35
N ASN A 106 5.33 8.32 -9.27
CA ASN A 106 6.33 9.17 -8.67
C ASN A 106 6.11 9.25 -7.15
N ALA A 107 6.36 8.15 -6.46
CA ALA A 107 6.14 7.98 -5.05
C ALA A 107 7.22 7.07 -4.43
N VAL A 108 7.20 6.92 -3.12
CA VAL A 108 8.04 5.97 -2.37
C VAL A 108 7.13 4.92 -1.77
N LEU A 109 7.47 3.63 -1.95
CA LEU A 109 6.78 2.52 -1.29
C LEU A 109 7.39 2.29 0.09
N VAL A 110 6.55 2.23 1.11
CA VAL A 110 6.92 2.06 2.50
C VAL A 110 6.15 0.87 3.07
N MET A 111 6.85 -0.08 3.65
CA MET A 111 6.27 -1.30 4.22
C MET A 111 6.71 -1.43 5.68
N PRO A 112 5.92 -0.94 6.64
CA PRO A 112 6.22 -1.16 8.06
C PRO A 112 5.81 -2.57 8.48
N GLU A 113 6.59 -3.19 9.37
CA GLU A 113 6.23 -4.48 9.96
C GLU A 113 5.02 -4.33 10.90
N THR A 114 4.16 -5.34 10.88
CA THR A 114 2.99 -5.47 11.75
C THR A 114 3.12 -6.74 12.61
N ALA A 115 2.05 -7.47 12.89
CA ALA A 115 2.10 -8.74 13.62
C ALA A 115 2.76 -9.82 12.75
N LYS A 116 4.04 -10.07 12.97
CA LYS A 116 4.90 -10.92 12.15
C LYS A 116 4.53 -12.38 12.28
N ASN A 117 4.25 -13.07 11.16
CA ASN A 117 3.89 -14.50 11.13
C ASN A 117 2.78 -14.90 12.13
N SER A 118 1.88 -13.99 12.45
CA SER A 118 0.82 -14.19 13.44
C SER A 118 -0.55 -13.95 12.84
N PRO A 119 -1.61 -14.67 13.25
CA PRO A 119 -2.98 -14.42 12.85
C PRO A 119 -3.59 -13.30 13.70
N ASP A 120 -3.06 -12.12 13.59
CA ASP A 120 -3.46 -10.96 14.37
C ASP A 120 -3.59 -9.71 13.47
N SER A 121 -4.72 -9.06 13.54
CA SER A 121 -5.00 -7.78 12.84
C SER A 121 -4.74 -6.56 13.72
N TYR A 122 -4.33 -6.75 15.00
CA TYR A 122 -4.07 -5.63 15.88
C TYR A 122 -2.89 -4.79 15.37
N GLY A 123 -3.15 -3.52 15.13
CA GLY A 123 -2.18 -2.58 14.56
C GLY A 123 -1.20 -1.99 15.58
N GLY A 124 -1.25 -2.44 16.85
CA GLY A 124 -0.31 -1.98 17.87
C GLY A 124 -0.36 -0.46 18.09
N LYS A 125 0.82 0.15 18.16
CA LYS A 125 0.96 1.60 18.33
C LYS A 125 0.35 2.41 17.19
N LEU A 126 0.30 1.89 15.95
CA LEU A 126 -0.28 2.58 14.81
C LEU A 126 -1.79 2.82 14.94
N GLU A 127 -2.47 2.16 15.88
CA GLU A 127 -3.87 2.47 16.20
C GLU A 127 -4.01 3.73 17.09
N LYS A 128 -2.90 4.27 17.63
CA LYS A 128 -2.87 5.40 18.57
C LYS A 128 -2.71 6.72 17.82
N LYS A 129 -3.14 7.80 18.50
CA LYS A 129 -3.11 9.16 17.95
C LYS A 129 -1.68 9.58 17.55
N ASP A 130 -1.55 10.14 16.35
CA ASP A 130 -0.35 10.75 15.77
C ASP A 130 0.87 9.82 15.58
N ILE A 131 0.76 8.53 15.91
CA ILE A 131 1.88 7.58 15.73
C ILE A 131 2.22 7.41 14.25
N PHE A 132 1.21 7.31 13.39
CA PHE A 132 1.46 7.21 11.95
C PHE A 132 2.14 8.47 11.38
N LYS A 133 1.76 9.65 11.84
CA LYS A 133 2.43 10.92 11.50
C LYS A 133 3.92 10.88 11.84
N ASN A 134 4.26 10.36 13.00
CA ASN A 134 5.65 10.26 13.43
C ASN A 134 6.42 9.22 12.59
N LEU A 135 5.78 8.09 12.21
CA LEU A 135 6.38 7.12 11.28
C LEU A 135 6.66 7.75 9.91
N VAL A 136 5.71 8.54 9.39
CA VAL A 136 5.93 9.33 8.16
C VAL A 136 7.13 10.25 8.31
N GLY A 137 7.28 10.91 9.45
CA GLY A 137 8.44 11.74 9.79
C GLY A 137 9.76 10.98 9.66
N ASP A 138 9.86 9.80 10.28
CA ASP A 138 11.07 8.96 10.22
C ASP A 138 11.43 8.57 8.77
N VAL A 139 10.42 8.25 7.95
CA VAL A 139 10.62 7.95 6.52
C VAL A 139 11.14 9.18 5.77
N ILE A 140 10.53 10.34 5.96
CA ILE A 140 10.94 11.60 5.33
C ILE A 140 12.38 11.97 5.73
N ASP A 141 12.72 11.82 7.01
CA ASP A 141 14.07 12.12 7.51
C ASP A 141 15.11 11.14 6.94
N LYS A 142 14.78 9.86 6.79
CA LYS A 142 15.64 8.89 6.08
C LYS A 142 15.88 9.33 4.64
N LEU A 143 14.86 9.71 3.89
CA LEU A 143 14.98 10.15 2.50
C LEU A 143 15.82 11.43 2.38
N LYS A 144 15.69 12.39 3.32
CA LYS A 144 16.54 13.58 3.39
C LYS A 144 17.99 13.24 3.69
N LYS A 145 18.24 12.35 4.65
CA LYS A 145 19.60 11.90 5.02
C LYS A 145 20.31 11.24 3.84
N GLU A 146 19.59 10.45 3.04
CA GLU A 146 20.11 9.82 1.82
C GLU A 146 20.19 10.78 0.62
N LYS A 147 19.81 12.05 0.79
CA LYS A 147 19.79 13.09 -0.25
C LYS A 147 18.90 12.72 -1.46
N LEU A 148 17.86 11.92 -1.24
CA LEU A 148 16.91 11.51 -2.26
C LEU A 148 15.80 12.56 -2.46
N ILE A 149 15.59 13.39 -1.47
CA ILE A 149 14.65 14.52 -1.49
C ILE A 149 15.32 15.78 -0.95
N GLY A 150 14.75 16.94 -1.27
CA GLY A 150 15.24 18.22 -0.77
C GLY A 150 15.12 18.34 0.76
N LYS A 151 16.04 19.10 1.40
CA LYS A 151 16.04 19.31 2.86
C LYS A 151 14.72 19.88 3.40
N LYS A 152 13.99 20.66 2.58
CA LYS A 152 12.71 21.30 2.91
C LYS A 152 11.50 20.51 2.38
N ALA A 153 11.71 19.34 1.74
CA ALA A 153 10.62 18.53 1.27
C ALA A 153 9.86 17.89 2.44
N ASP A 154 8.56 17.71 2.27
CA ASP A 154 7.68 17.08 3.25
C ASP A 154 6.88 15.96 2.57
N ALA A 155 6.03 15.25 3.34
CA ALA A 155 5.12 14.27 2.76
C ALA A 155 4.07 14.97 1.87
N GLY A 156 3.83 14.39 0.71
CA GLY A 156 2.77 14.76 -0.23
C GLY A 156 1.52 13.91 -0.01
N ASN A 157 0.96 13.38 -1.11
CA ASN A 157 -0.18 12.48 -1.04
C ASN A 157 0.22 11.16 -0.38
N ILE A 158 -0.64 10.67 0.52
CA ILE A 158 -0.49 9.39 1.18
C ILE A 158 -1.55 8.42 0.66
N VAL A 159 -1.10 7.26 0.18
CA VAL A 159 -1.93 6.12 -0.20
C VAL A 159 -1.70 5.00 0.81
N LEU A 160 -2.75 4.50 1.44
CA LEU A 160 -2.68 3.27 2.23
C LEU A 160 -3.11 2.10 1.35
N ALA A 161 -2.32 1.07 1.30
CA ALA A 161 -2.62 -0.19 0.64
C ALA A 161 -2.45 -1.36 1.63
N GLY A 162 -3.27 -2.38 1.52
CA GLY A 162 -3.11 -3.53 2.40
C GLY A 162 -4.03 -4.69 2.03
N HIS A 163 -3.65 -5.85 2.51
CA HIS A 163 -4.33 -7.12 2.24
C HIS A 163 -4.86 -7.75 3.52
N SER A 164 -6.05 -8.37 3.44
CA SER A 164 -6.55 -9.24 4.51
C SER A 164 -6.57 -8.53 5.87
N GLY A 165 -5.89 -9.09 6.87
CA GLY A 165 -5.79 -8.55 8.23
C GLY A 165 -5.30 -7.11 8.38
N ALA A 166 -4.75 -6.51 7.32
CA ALA A 166 -4.32 -5.11 7.31
C ALA A 166 -5.46 -4.10 7.49
N PHE A 167 -6.70 -4.51 7.25
CA PHE A 167 -7.87 -3.62 7.32
C PHE A 167 -7.95 -2.83 8.62
N ARG A 168 -7.60 -3.46 9.73
CA ARG A 168 -7.76 -2.85 11.04
C ARG A 168 -6.76 -1.73 11.28
N VAL A 169 -5.47 -1.96 11.05
CA VAL A 169 -4.44 -0.93 11.18
C VAL A 169 -4.71 0.25 10.25
N MET A 170 -5.11 -0.02 9.01
CA MET A 170 -5.46 1.03 8.05
C MET A 170 -6.65 1.87 8.52
N ALA A 171 -7.73 1.24 8.98
CA ALA A 171 -8.91 1.94 9.51
C ALA A 171 -8.57 2.86 10.70
N HIS A 172 -7.70 2.40 11.60
CA HIS A 172 -7.27 3.21 12.74
C HIS A 172 -6.32 4.33 12.34
N ILE A 173 -5.47 4.14 11.33
CA ILE A 173 -4.66 5.23 10.77
C ILE A 173 -5.55 6.31 10.17
N LEU A 174 -6.62 5.97 9.44
CA LEU A 174 -7.58 6.93 8.92
C LEU A 174 -8.23 7.77 10.03
N GLN A 175 -8.50 7.17 11.16
CA GLN A 175 -9.14 7.83 12.31
C GLN A 175 -8.15 8.62 13.17
N ASN A 176 -6.97 8.08 13.44
CA ASN A 176 -6.09 8.51 14.51
C ASN A 176 -4.69 8.93 14.03
N GLY A 177 -4.35 8.68 12.75
CA GLY A 177 -2.97 8.75 12.26
C GLY A 177 -2.33 10.15 12.24
N GLY A 178 -3.12 11.23 12.34
CA GLY A 178 -2.62 12.59 12.38
C GLY A 178 -2.09 13.12 11.04
N MET A 179 -2.33 12.40 9.95
CA MET A 179 -1.97 12.74 8.58
C MET A 179 -3.16 12.55 7.65
N GLU A 180 -3.24 13.39 6.63
CA GLU A 180 -4.25 13.23 5.59
C GLU A 180 -3.89 12.06 4.67
N VAL A 181 -4.79 11.09 4.57
CA VAL A 181 -4.71 9.98 3.61
C VAL A 181 -5.62 10.30 2.44
N LYS A 182 -5.09 10.30 1.23
CA LYS A 182 -5.87 10.65 0.02
C LYS A 182 -6.52 9.45 -0.65
N GLN A 183 -5.95 8.25 -0.46
CA GLN A 183 -6.49 7.04 -1.08
C GLN A 183 -6.25 5.80 -0.24
N VAL A 184 -7.22 4.89 -0.29
CA VAL A 184 -7.15 3.54 0.26
C VAL A 184 -7.28 2.51 -0.86
N LEU A 185 -6.37 1.55 -0.89
CA LEU A 185 -6.40 0.35 -1.74
C LEU A 185 -6.48 -0.87 -0.83
N LEU A 186 -7.67 -1.47 -0.71
CA LEU A 186 -7.91 -2.60 0.19
C LEU A 186 -8.14 -3.88 -0.62
N PHE A 187 -7.27 -4.88 -0.41
CA PHE A 187 -7.31 -6.15 -1.12
C PHE A 187 -7.88 -7.23 -0.22
N ASP A 188 -9.10 -7.64 -0.50
CA ASP A 188 -9.88 -8.66 0.22
C ASP A 188 -9.71 -8.59 1.75
N GLY A 189 -9.90 -7.40 2.30
CA GLY A 189 -9.58 -7.09 3.68
C GLY A 189 -10.71 -6.42 4.47
N LEU A 190 -11.90 -6.23 3.93
CA LEU A 190 -12.97 -5.55 4.67
C LEU A 190 -13.73 -6.53 5.55
N TYR A 191 -13.14 -6.94 6.69
CA TYR A 191 -13.76 -7.84 7.69
C TYR A 191 -14.56 -7.11 8.76
N SER A 192 -14.21 -5.83 9.02
CA SER A 192 -14.92 -4.97 10.00
C SER A 192 -14.43 -3.52 9.85
N GLN A 193 -14.67 -2.65 10.86
CA GLN A 193 -14.27 -1.24 10.87
C GLN A 193 -14.95 -0.39 9.76
N VAL A 194 -16.09 -0.83 9.27
CA VAL A 194 -16.88 -0.15 8.23
C VAL A 194 -17.19 1.30 8.61
N ASP A 195 -17.43 1.56 9.89
CA ASP A 195 -17.66 2.89 10.46
C ASP A 195 -16.52 3.88 10.16
N LYS A 196 -15.26 3.45 10.36
CA LYS A 196 -14.08 4.29 10.15
C LYS A 196 -13.83 4.58 8.68
N TYR A 197 -13.92 3.55 7.82
CA TYR A 197 -13.81 3.74 6.38
C TYR A 197 -14.93 4.65 5.85
N THR A 198 -16.16 4.45 6.28
CA THR A 198 -17.29 5.29 5.89
C THR A 198 -17.12 6.73 6.35
N ALA A 199 -16.72 6.95 7.60
CA ALA A 199 -16.47 8.29 8.13
C ALA A 199 -15.37 9.02 7.33
N TRP A 200 -14.28 8.31 7.00
CA TRP A 200 -13.20 8.87 6.20
C TRP A 200 -13.66 9.19 4.75
N ILE A 201 -14.43 8.31 4.10
CA ILE A 201 -15.00 8.58 2.77
C ILE A 201 -15.90 9.82 2.78
N GLN A 202 -16.66 10.04 3.86
CA GLN A 202 -17.57 11.17 4.02
C GLN A 202 -16.86 12.49 4.34
N ALA A 203 -15.68 12.42 4.94
CA ALA A 203 -14.96 13.60 5.42
C ALA A 203 -14.45 14.52 4.29
N ASP A 204 -14.18 13.96 3.11
CA ASP A 204 -13.67 14.74 1.96
C ASP A 204 -14.05 14.04 0.65
N ASP A 205 -14.62 14.80 -0.29
CA ASP A 205 -15.04 14.30 -1.61
C ASP A 205 -13.85 13.98 -2.53
N THR A 206 -12.63 14.35 -2.15
CA THR A 206 -11.39 13.97 -2.86
C THR A 206 -10.82 12.65 -2.37
N HIS A 207 -11.31 12.10 -1.26
CA HIS A 207 -10.87 10.79 -0.76
C HIS A 207 -11.29 9.66 -1.71
N ARG A 208 -10.37 8.78 -2.04
CA ARG A 208 -10.63 7.65 -2.95
C ARG A 208 -10.49 6.32 -2.23
N PHE A 209 -11.56 5.52 -2.29
CA PHE A 209 -11.60 4.18 -1.72
C PHE A 209 -11.75 3.16 -2.84
N LEU A 210 -10.82 2.21 -2.93
CA LEU A 210 -10.89 1.10 -3.85
C LEU A 210 -10.70 -0.19 -3.08
N HIS A 211 -11.71 -1.04 -3.11
CA HIS A 211 -11.73 -2.32 -2.43
C HIS A 211 -12.08 -3.43 -3.42
N ILE A 212 -11.18 -4.41 -3.57
CA ILE A 212 -11.48 -5.66 -4.24
C ILE A 212 -11.80 -6.72 -3.19
N TYR A 213 -12.87 -7.47 -3.39
CA TYR A 213 -13.34 -8.49 -2.47
C TYR A 213 -13.73 -9.76 -3.21
N THR A 214 -13.70 -10.89 -2.51
CA THR A 214 -14.08 -12.19 -3.04
C THR A 214 -14.93 -12.98 -2.01
N ASN A 215 -15.79 -13.86 -2.50
CA ASN A 215 -16.51 -14.82 -1.67
C ASN A 215 -15.74 -16.14 -1.46
N ARG A 216 -14.42 -16.15 -1.80
CA ARG A 216 -13.56 -17.34 -1.73
C ARG A 216 -12.48 -17.19 -0.67
N GLY A 217 -12.82 -17.21 0.58
CA GLY A 217 -11.78 -17.34 1.61
C GLY A 217 -11.71 -16.25 2.66
N GLY A 218 -12.80 -15.57 2.98
CA GLY A 218 -12.67 -14.62 4.06
C GLY A 218 -13.95 -14.02 4.61
N GLY A 219 -15.07 -14.07 3.87
CA GLY A 219 -16.33 -13.42 4.30
C GLY A 219 -16.30 -11.89 4.15
N THR A 220 -15.40 -11.37 3.33
CA THR A 220 -15.33 -9.93 3.04
C THR A 220 -16.45 -9.45 2.13
N ASP A 221 -17.09 -10.36 1.39
CA ASP A 221 -18.24 -10.09 0.52
C ASP A 221 -19.46 -9.61 1.31
N GLU A 222 -19.83 -10.29 2.40
CA GLU A 222 -20.96 -9.88 3.24
C GLU A 222 -20.75 -8.48 3.82
N VAL A 223 -19.55 -8.20 4.36
CA VAL A 223 -19.23 -6.90 4.95
C VAL A 223 -19.15 -5.81 3.87
N SER A 224 -18.67 -6.15 2.67
CA SER A 224 -18.65 -5.21 1.53
C SER A 224 -20.05 -4.84 1.08
N VAL A 225 -20.96 -5.81 0.98
CA VAL A 225 -22.39 -5.57 0.66
C VAL A 225 -23.04 -4.70 1.74
N GLN A 226 -22.77 -4.98 3.03
CA GLN A 226 -23.27 -4.16 4.12
C GLN A 226 -22.76 -2.71 4.04
N MET A 227 -21.46 -2.52 3.75
CA MET A 227 -20.89 -1.18 3.59
C MET A 227 -21.52 -0.45 2.41
N MET A 228 -21.64 -1.10 1.25
CA MET A 228 -22.28 -0.51 0.06
C MET A 228 -23.73 -0.06 0.35
N LYS A 229 -24.50 -0.88 1.08
CA LYS A 229 -25.86 -0.51 1.52
C LYS A 229 -25.82 0.76 2.38
N GLY A 230 -24.94 0.82 3.38
CA GLY A 230 -24.80 1.98 4.26
C GLY A 230 -24.33 3.25 3.54
N LEU A 231 -23.49 3.12 2.50
CA LEU A 231 -23.09 4.24 1.64
C LEU A 231 -24.28 4.75 0.82
N GLY A 232 -25.10 3.85 0.25
CA GLY A 232 -26.31 4.20 -0.49
C GLY A 232 -27.33 4.95 0.38
N GLU A 233 -27.55 4.50 1.63
CA GLU A 233 -28.41 5.18 2.61
C GLU A 233 -27.93 6.60 2.93
N LYS A 234 -26.63 6.87 2.79
CA LYS A 234 -25.99 8.18 2.98
C LYS A 234 -25.85 9.00 1.69
N ASN A 235 -26.41 8.53 0.57
CA ASN A 235 -26.29 9.13 -0.77
C ASN A 235 -24.85 9.29 -1.25
N ILE A 236 -23.95 8.38 -0.85
CA ILE A 236 -22.57 8.34 -1.34
C ILE A 236 -22.52 7.43 -2.56
N SER A 237 -22.17 8.03 -3.70
CA SER A 237 -22.07 7.30 -4.97
C SER A 237 -20.88 6.32 -4.96
N PHE A 238 -21.10 5.12 -5.44
CA PHE A 238 -20.08 4.10 -5.66
C PHE A 238 -20.40 3.26 -6.89
N ILE A 239 -19.42 2.51 -7.38
CA ILE A 239 -19.64 1.45 -8.38
C ILE A 239 -19.21 0.09 -7.81
N ASN A 240 -19.83 -0.99 -8.33
CA ASN A 240 -19.51 -2.37 -7.96
C ASN A 240 -19.42 -3.27 -9.22
N PRO A 241 -18.41 -3.08 -10.08
CA PRO A 241 -18.21 -3.95 -11.22
C PRO A 241 -17.66 -5.32 -10.79
N LYS A 242 -17.93 -6.33 -11.62
CA LYS A 242 -17.12 -7.56 -11.59
C LYS A 242 -15.70 -7.24 -12.07
N GLU A 243 -14.69 -7.92 -11.55
CA GLU A 243 -13.29 -7.65 -11.87
C GLU A 243 -13.02 -7.65 -13.39
N LYS A 244 -13.62 -8.58 -14.14
CA LYS A 244 -13.51 -8.66 -15.61
C LYS A 244 -14.13 -7.48 -16.38
N GLU A 245 -15.00 -6.71 -15.74
CA GLU A 245 -15.68 -5.55 -16.30
C GLU A 245 -14.94 -4.25 -15.98
N LEU A 246 -14.04 -4.30 -15.00
CA LEU A 246 -13.26 -3.17 -14.55
C LEU A 246 -12.34 -2.66 -15.66
N ASN A 247 -12.35 -1.35 -15.86
CA ASN A 247 -11.50 -0.70 -16.86
C ASN A 247 -10.89 0.60 -16.33
N ALA A 248 -9.91 1.12 -17.05
CA ALA A 248 -9.19 2.32 -16.67
C ALA A 248 -10.10 3.56 -16.53
N GLY A 249 -11.16 3.65 -17.33
CA GLY A 249 -12.14 4.73 -17.23
C GLY A 249 -12.88 4.69 -15.90
N MET A 250 -13.41 3.53 -15.50
CA MET A 250 -14.08 3.34 -14.21
C MET A 250 -13.14 3.68 -13.04
N LEU A 251 -11.90 3.17 -13.09
CA LEU A 251 -10.90 3.43 -12.06
C LEU A 251 -10.56 4.92 -11.95
N LYS A 252 -10.57 5.67 -13.03
CA LYS A 252 -10.20 7.09 -13.06
C LYS A 252 -11.36 8.00 -12.61
N THR A 253 -12.59 7.69 -13.01
CA THR A 253 -13.75 8.60 -12.85
C THR A 253 -14.52 8.40 -11.56
N ASN A 254 -14.38 7.24 -10.88
CA ASN A 254 -15.10 6.94 -9.66
C ASN A 254 -14.18 7.02 -8.45
N ARG A 255 -14.63 7.64 -7.38
CA ARG A 255 -13.86 7.76 -6.14
C ARG A 255 -14.06 6.60 -5.16
N VAL A 256 -15.23 5.95 -5.18
CA VAL A 256 -15.54 4.80 -4.34
C VAL A 256 -15.87 3.61 -5.24
N ILE A 257 -15.04 2.58 -5.15
CA ILE A 257 -15.10 1.42 -6.04
C ILE A 257 -15.02 0.15 -5.20
N PHE A 258 -16.01 -0.71 -5.35
CA PHE A 258 -16.00 -2.08 -4.87
C PHE A 258 -15.86 -3.00 -6.08
N VAL A 259 -14.86 -3.87 -6.11
CA VAL A 259 -14.64 -4.79 -7.22
C VAL A 259 -14.91 -6.20 -6.76
N HIS A 260 -15.93 -6.87 -7.35
CA HIS A 260 -16.21 -8.26 -7.04
C HIS A 260 -15.34 -9.19 -7.88
N SER A 261 -14.45 -9.91 -7.24
CA SER A 261 -13.57 -10.91 -7.83
C SER A 261 -14.08 -12.34 -7.60
N LEU A 262 -13.74 -13.25 -8.50
CA LEU A 262 -13.95 -14.70 -8.36
C LEU A 262 -12.67 -15.44 -8.01
N LYS A 263 -11.57 -14.71 -7.79
CA LYS A 263 -10.26 -15.26 -7.43
C LYS A 263 -10.22 -15.73 -5.99
N GLU A 264 -9.21 -16.52 -5.68
CA GLU A 264 -8.88 -16.86 -4.30
C GLU A 264 -8.35 -15.64 -3.54
N HIS A 265 -8.48 -15.67 -2.22
CA HIS A 265 -8.11 -14.59 -1.30
C HIS A 265 -6.76 -13.93 -1.60
N ASN A 266 -5.72 -14.71 -1.86
CA ASN A 266 -4.38 -14.20 -2.12
C ASN A 266 -4.18 -13.76 -3.59
N ASP A 267 -4.97 -14.29 -4.53
CA ASP A 267 -4.76 -14.04 -5.96
C ASP A 267 -5.32 -12.68 -6.42
N VAL A 268 -6.13 -12.03 -5.59
CA VAL A 268 -6.70 -10.70 -5.91
C VAL A 268 -5.65 -9.58 -6.05
N ILE A 269 -4.39 -9.82 -5.66
CA ILE A 269 -3.34 -8.79 -5.66
C ILE A 269 -2.50 -8.85 -6.93
N ASN A 270 -2.02 -10.05 -7.30
CA ASN A 270 -0.98 -10.20 -8.32
C ASN A 270 -1.34 -11.11 -9.49
N ARG A 271 -2.31 -12.01 -9.39
CA ARG A 271 -2.55 -13.04 -10.40
C ARG A 271 -3.95 -13.02 -10.99
N PRO A 272 -4.09 -13.07 -12.33
CA PRO A 272 -3.05 -12.79 -13.34
C PRO A 272 -2.86 -11.28 -13.61
N ASP A 273 -3.73 -10.41 -13.07
CA ASP A 273 -3.93 -9.05 -13.57
C ASP A 273 -3.03 -8.00 -12.93
N HIS A 274 -2.25 -8.38 -11.90
CA HIS A 274 -1.39 -7.43 -11.16
C HIS A 274 -2.17 -6.21 -10.64
N ASN A 275 -3.22 -6.46 -9.85
CA ASN A 275 -4.16 -5.44 -9.41
C ASN A 275 -3.51 -4.33 -8.56
N PHE A 276 -2.45 -4.62 -7.80
CA PHE A 276 -1.74 -3.57 -7.07
C PHE A 276 -1.17 -2.54 -8.04
N ARG A 277 -0.52 -2.97 -9.14
CA ARG A 277 -0.04 -2.08 -10.20
C ARG A 277 -1.19 -1.31 -10.83
N LEU A 278 -2.23 -2.01 -11.28
CA LEU A 278 -3.38 -1.42 -11.97
C LEU A 278 -4.05 -0.33 -11.14
N TYR A 279 -4.20 -0.56 -9.83
CA TYR A 279 -4.83 0.39 -8.92
C TYR A 279 -3.93 1.58 -8.63
N LEU A 280 -2.62 1.38 -8.54
CA LEU A 280 -1.65 2.47 -8.47
C LEU A 280 -1.65 3.33 -9.74
N GLU A 281 -1.74 2.73 -10.93
CA GLU A 281 -1.81 3.44 -12.21
C GLU A 281 -3.01 4.39 -12.31
N SER A 282 -4.08 4.13 -11.57
CA SER A 282 -5.27 4.98 -11.46
C SER A 282 -5.32 5.88 -10.23
N SER A 283 -4.28 5.84 -9.40
CA SER A 283 -4.25 6.54 -8.11
C SER A 283 -4.12 8.05 -8.23
N VAL A 284 -4.22 8.73 -7.07
CA VAL A 284 -3.98 10.17 -6.93
C VAL A 284 -2.52 10.58 -7.16
N LEU A 285 -1.61 9.60 -7.26
CA LEU A 285 -0.19 9.83 -7.40
C LEU A 285 0.19 10.29 -8.81
N SER A 286 1.16 11.19 -8.93
CA SER A 286 1.68 11.61 -10.23
C SER A 286 2.49 10.51 -10.92
N HIS A 287 2.62 10.59 -12.24
CA HIS A 287 3.52 9.74 -13.00
C HIS A 287 4.97 10.23 -12.94
N VAL A 288 5.92 9.30 -13.03
CA VAL A 288 7.29 9.60 -13.42
C VAL A 288 7.27 9.84 -14.93
N LEU A 289 7.32 11.10 -15.37
CA LEU A 289 7.45 11.48 -16.78
C LEU A 289 8.88 11.32 -17.27
#